data_d73d81e8092769fc5082443763a5119c
#
_entry.id   d73d81e8092769fc5082443763a5119c
#
_cell.length_a   1.000
_cell.length_b   1.000
_cell.length_c   1.000
_cell.angle_alpha   90.00
_cell.angle_beta   90.00
_cell.angle_gamma   90.00
#
_symmetry.space_group_name_H-M   'P 1'
#
loop_
_entity.id
_entity.type
_entity.pdbx_description
1 polymer ?
#
loop_
_entity_poly.entity_id
_entity_poly.type
_entity_poly.pdbx_seq_one_letter_code
_entity_poly.pdbx_strand_id
1 'polypeptide(L)'
;KIFDEAVEAALLPYQELIWKLTEKTKELYPKKEYPQTIVIDTETTGLDPFRDELLQVSIIDEDGNVLFDSYFKPLKHKEWSKAESVNHISPKMVADAPYINEKAAELYAILSQAHWIIGYNVDFDLRFLMGSDIITDEEYNAFRTEDVMIQFAEIYGEYSVYHEDYKWQKLTTAAAYYDYDWNVKGIEAHNSLADCFATLFVYHKILSEE
;
A
#
# COMPACT_ATOMS: atom_id res chain seq x y z
N LYS A 1 -9.32 -43.38 11.85
CA LYS A 1 -10.65 -43.15 12.45
C LYS A 1 -10.55 -42.94 13.96
N ILE A 2 -10.02 -43.91 14.75
CA ILE A 2 -9.84 -43.75 16.23
C ILE A 2 -8.83 -42.66 16.58
N PHE A 3 -7.78 -42.52 15.78
CA PHE A 3 -6.75 -41.47 15.95
C PHE A 3 -7.33 -40.09 15.68
N ASP A 4 -8.15 -39.94 14.66
CA ASP A 4 -8.81 -38.69 14.29
C ASP A 4 -9.81 -38.24 15.36
N GLU A 5 -10.63 -39.15 15.90
CA GLU A 5 -11.57 -38.88 16.99
C GLU A 5 -10.86 -38.45 18.29
N ALA A 6 -9.69 -39.04 18.60
CA ALA A 6 -8.90 -38.68 19.75
C ALA A 6 -8.23 -37.29 19.62
N VAL A 7 -7.79 -36.94 18.40
CA VAL A 7 -7.22 -35.63 18.09
C VAL A 7 -8.34 -34.55 18.15
N GLU A 8 -9.49 -34.80 17.54
CA GLU A 8 -10.63 -33.89 17.64
C GLU A 8 -11.05 -33.65 19.09
N ALA A 9 -11.20 -34.71 19.89
CA ALA A 9 -11.55 -34.58 21.31
C ALA A 9 -10.51 -33.81 22.12
N ALA A 10 -9.23 -33.93 21.80
CA ALA A 10 -8.15 -33.19 22.43
C ALA A 10 -8.12 -31.70 22.05
N LEU A 11 -8.59 -31.36 20.82
CA LEU A 11 -8.65 -29.98 20.33
C LEU A 11 -9.89 -29.20 20.77
N LEU A 12 -10.97 -29.87 21.11
CA LEU A 12 -12.26 -29.26 21.51
C LEU A 12 -12.12 -28.18 22.61
N PRO A 13 -11.37 -28.40 23.72
CA PRO A 13 -11.20 -27.38 24.75
C PRO A 13 -10.47 -26.13 24.25
N TYR A 14 -9.54 -26.30 23.32
CA TYR A 14 -8.79 -25.20 22.72
C TYR A 14 -9.63 -24.40 21.75
N GLN A 15 -10.48 -25.07 20.96
CA GLN A 15 -11.41 -24.42 20.05
C GLN A 15 -12.42 -23.55 20.83
N GLU A 16 -12.96 -24.06 21.92
CA GLU A 16 -13.87 -23.31 22.79
C GLU A 16 -13.17 -22.10 23.45
N LEU A 17 -11.94 -22.25 23.86
CA LEU A 17 -11.13 -21.16 24.41
C LEU A 17 -10.83 -20.10 23.35
N ILE A 18 -10.42 -20.50 22.15
CA ILE A 18 -10.18 -19.61 21.02
C ILE A 18 -11.47 -18.85 20.69
N TRP A 19 -12.59 -19.52 20.59
CA TRP A 19 -13.88 -18.88 20.33
C TRP A 19 -14.23 -17.83 21.40
N LYS A 20 -14.10 -18.17 22.70
CA LYS A 20 -14.34 -17.21 23.80
C LYS A 20 -13.40 -16.02 23.78
N LEU A 21 -12.13 -16.23 23.47
CA LEU A 21 -11.16 -15.16 23.32
C LEU A 21 -11.48 -14.26 22.13
N THR A 22 -11.89 -14.84 21.00
CA THR A 22 -12.29 -14.11 19.80
C THR A 22 -13.51 -13.23 20.05
N GLU A 23 -14.56 -13.78 20.69
CA GLU A 23 -15.77 -13.00 21.01
C GLU A 23 -15.47 -11.87 22.00
N LYS A 24 -14.66 -12.14 23.03
CA LYS A 24 -14.25 -11.11 23.98
C LYS A 24 -13.39 -10.03 23.33
N THR A 25 -12.56 -10.41 22.36
CA THR A 25 -11.76 -9.46 21.58
C THR A 25 -12.64 -8.57 20.73
N LYS A 26 -13.69 -9.11 20.10
CA LYS A 26 -14.68 -8.32 19.33
C LYS A 26 -15.44 -7.30 20.19
N GLU A 27 -15.79 -7.65 21.43
CA GLU A 27 -16.41 -6.72 22.37
C GLU A 27 -15.48 -5.59 22.81
N LEU A 28 -14.22 -5.93 23.11
CA LEU A 28 -13.20 -4.96 23.57
C LEU A 28 -12.64 -4.10 22.45
N TYR A 29 -12.57 -4.65 21.24
CA TYR A 29 -12.02 -4.00 20.06
C TYR A 29 -13.04 -4.18 18.92
N PRO A 30 -14.08 -3.34 18.84
CA PRO A 30 -15.04 -3.38 17.75
C PRO A 30 -14.27 -3.22 16.43
N LYS A 31 -14.63 -4.05 15.44
CA LYS A 31 -13.99 -3.99 14.12
C LYS A 31 -14.21 -2.60 13.54
N LYS A 32 -13.12 -1.87 13.31
CA LYS A 32 -13.18 -0.62 12.59
C LYS A 32 -13.56 -0.93 11.14
N GLU A 33 -14.57 -0.28 10.62
CA GLU A 33 -14.92 -0.35 9.22
C GLU A 33 -14.04 0.61 8.42
N TYR A 34 -13.50 0.12 7.32
CA TYR A 34 -12.70 0.91 6.40
C TYR A 34 -13.40 1.01 5.03
N PRO A 35 -13.14 2.07 4.26
CA PRO A 35 -13.65 2.21 2.90
C PRO A 35 -13.26 1.03 2.01
N GLN A 36 -14.11 0.74 1.03
CA GLN A 36 -13.89 -0.36 0.09
C GLN A 36 -12.94 0.01 -1.05
N THR A 37 -12.80 1.30 -1.33
CA THR A 37 -11.86 1.84 -2.31
C THR A 37 -10.79 2.63 -1.58
N ILE A 38 -9.54 2.29 -1.82
CA ILE A 38 -8.38 2.96 -1.22
C ILE A 38 -7.35 3.30 -2.28
N VAL A 39 -6.57 4.34 -2.01
CA VAL A 39 -5.39 4.69 -2.79
C VAL A 39 -4.17 4.47 -1.92
N ILE A 40 -3.16 3.81 -2.44
CA ILE A 40 -1.93 3.49 -1.73
C ILE A 40 -0.72 3.99 -2.50
N ASP A 41 0.31 4.38 -1.76
CA ASP A 41 1.65 4.64 -2.26
C ASP A 41 2.69 4.34 -1.19
N THR A 42 3.90 3.94 -1.60
CA THR A 42 4.97 3.55 -0.69
C THR A 42 6.32 4.15 -1.09
N GLU A 43 7.11 4.53 -0.07
CA GLU A 43 8.51 4.87 -0.25
C GLU A 43 9.40 3.76 0.31
N THR A 44 10.52 3.50 -0.36
CA THR A 44 11.32 2.31 -0.10
C THR A 44 12.82 2.62 -0.11
N THR A 45 13.64 1.69 0.43
CA THR A 45 15.11 1.79 0.38
C THR A 45 15.71 1.44 -0.98
N GLY A 46 14.92 0.87 -1.91
CA GLY A 46 15.34 0.48 -3.25
C GLY A 46 14.17 -0.10 -4.05
N LEU A 47 14.45 -0.92 -5.07
CA LEU A 47 13.44 -1.37 -6.03
C LEU A 47 13.12 -2.87 -5.95
N ASP A 48 13.80 -3.63 -5.11
CA ASP A 48 13.61 -5.08 -4.99
C ASP A 48 12.78 -5.40 -3.73
N PRO A 49 11.51 -5.79 -3.85
CA PRO A 49 10.59 -5.98 -2.73
C PRO A 49 11.01 -7.10 -1.76
N PHE A 50 11.94 -7.97 -2.15
CA PHE A 50 12.45 -9.06 -1.29
C PHE A 50 13.81 -8.74 -0.64
N ARG A 51 14.44 -7.65 -1.04
CA ARG A 51 15.74 -7.21 -0.52
C ARG A 51 15.68 -5.85 0.15
N ASP A 52 14.91 -4.95 -0.44
CA ASP A 52 14.73 -3.58 0.05
C ASP A 52 13.57 -3.51 1.05
N GLU A 53 13.44 -2.39 1.74
CA GLU A 53 12.52 -2.23 2.86
C GLU A 53 11.65 -0.98 2.69
N LEU A 54 10.44 -1.02 3.25
CA LEU A 54 9.53 0.11 3.31
C LEU A 54 10.08 1.22 4.22
N LEU A 55 10.01 2.46 3.76
CA LEU A 55 10.36 3.68 4.49
C LEU A 55 9.14 4.53 4.85
N GLN A 56 8.12 4.53 4.00
CA GLN A 56 6.82 5.18 4.26
C GLN A 56 5.73 4.37 3.57
N VAL A 57 4.57 4.30 4.18
CA VAL A 57 3.33 3.79 3.57
C VAL A 57 2.25 4.79 3.86
N SER A 58 1.50 5.18 2.84
CA SER A 58 0.33 6.03 2.96
C SER A 58 -0.88 5.38 2.28
N ILE A 59 -2.03 5.50 2.91
CA ILE A 59 -3.31 5.02 2.38
C ILE A 59 -4.35 6.10 2.64
N ILE A 60 -5.07 6.47 1.58
CA ILE A 60 -6.23 7.37 1.68
C ILE A 60 -7.48 6.68 1.12
N ASP A 61 -8.66 7.19 1.43
CA ASP A 61 -9.89 6.76 0.77
C ASP A 61 -10.19 7.56 -0.50
N GLU A 62 -11.30 7.23 -1.16
CA GLU A 62 -11.76 7.87 -2.40
C GLU A 62 -12.17 9.35 -2.22
N ASP A 63 -12.42 9.78 -0.98
CA ASP A 63 -12.71 11.17 -0.62
C ASP A 63 -11.45 11.96 -0.22
N GLY A 64 -10.30 11.28 -0.17
CA GLY A 64 -9.01 11.85 0.23
C GLY A 64 -8.84 11.95 1.75
N ASN A 65 -9.58 11.20 2.56
CA ASN A 65 -9.32 11.10 3.99
C ASN A 65 -8.16 10.14 4.23
N VAL A 66 -7.22 10.54 5.09
CA VAL A 66 -6.06 9.71 5.43
C VAL A 66 -6.51 8.57 6.36
N LEU A 67 -6.34 7.34 5.88
CA LEU A 67 -6.60 6.13 6.65
C LEU A 67 -5.36 5.65 7.38
N PHE A 68 -4.20 5.81 6.74
CA PHE A 68 -2.90 5.46 7.27
C PHE A 68 -1.82 6.35 6.66
N ASP A 69 -0.87 6.78 7.47
CA ASP A 69 0.37 7.43 7.03
C ASP A 69 1.44 7.23 8.11
N SER A 70 2.52 6.54 7.76
CA SER A 70 3.60 6.29 8.72
C SER A 70 4.93 6.08 8.02
N TYR A 71 5.97 6.69 8.60
CA TYR A 71 7.35 6.33 8.32
C TYR A 71 7.73 5.05 9.05
N PHE A 72 8.73 4.34 8.51
CA PHE A 72 9.24 3.11 9.07
C PHE A 72 10.77 3.10 9.14
N LYS A 73 11.27 2.55 10.24
CA LYS A 73 12.69 2.28 10.41
C LYS A 73 13.02 0.94 9.75
N PRO A 74 13.91 0.90 8.75
CA PRO A 74 14.33 -0.36 8.16
C PRO A 74 15.16 -1.19 9.15
N LEU A 75 15.04 -2.52 9.05
CA LEU A 75 15.76 -3.47 9.91
C LEU A 75 17.16 -3.77 9.42
N LYS A 76 17.32 -3.89 8.09
CA LYS A 76 18.54 -4.36 7.43
C LYS A 76 19.38 -3.22 6.88
N HIS A 77 18.74 -2.25 6.23
CA HIS A 77 19.41 -1.14 5.59
C HIS A 77 19.77 -0.03 6.58
N LYS A 78 21.01 0.42 6.54
CA LYS A 78 21.49 1.57 7.32
C LYS A 78 21.60 2.83 6.47
N GLU A 79 21.74 2.67 5.15
CA GLU A 79 21.90 3.72 4.16
C GLU A 79 21.24 3.28 2.86
N TRP A 80 20.64 4.22 2.14
CA TRP A 80 19.95 4.04 0.85
C TRP A 80 20.09 5.28 -0.05
N SER A 81 21.30 5.74 -0.26
CA SER A 81 21.62 7.03 -0.92
C SER A 81 20.95 7.22 -2.29
N LYS A 82 20.73 6.14 -3.06
CA LYS A 82 20.01 6.24 -4.35
C LYS A 82 18.52 6.52 -4.15
N ALA A 83 17.87 5.80 -3.25
CA ALA A 83 16.46 6.03 -2.94
C ALA A 83 16.29 7.37 -2.22
N GLU A 84 17.15 7.71 -1.26
CA GLU A 84 17.17 9.02 -0.57
C GLU A 84 17.28 10.20 -1.55
N SER A 85 18.03 10.06 -2.65
CA SER A 85 18.11 11.11 -3.67
C SER A 85 16.80 11.32 -4.45
N VAL A 86 15.83 10.40 -4.35
CA VAL A 86 14.53 10.45 -5.01
C VAL A 86 13.44 10.81 -4.00
N ASN A 87 13.33 10.05 -2.91
CA ASN A 87 12.24 10.20 -1.94
C ASN A 87 12.58 11.14 -0.76
N HIS A 88 13.81 11.62 -0.68
CA HIS A 88 14.31 12.54 0.35
C HIS A 88 14.18 12.02 1.79
N ILE A 89 13.92 10.73 1.98
CA ILE A 89 13.84 10.11 3.29
C ILE A 89 15.23 9.67 3.73
N SER A 90 15.82 10.42 4.65
CA SER A 90 17.14 10.09 5.19
C SER A 90 17.05 9.07 6.34
N PRO A 91 18.15 8.34 6.63
CA PRO A 91 18.23 7.47 7.82
C PRO A 91 17.90 8.19 9.13
N LYS A 92 18.22 9.47 9.21
CA LYS A 92 17.94 10.31 10.38
C LYS A 92 16.44 10.54 10.57
N MET A 93 15.68 10.70 9.49
CA MET A 93 14.24 10.96 9.57
C MET A 93 13.48 9.77 10.16
N VAL A 94 13.92 8.57 9.87
CA VAL A 94 13.27 7.33 10.31
C VAL A 94 13.93 6.65 11.51
N ALA A 95 14.91 7.31 12.14
CA ALA A 95 15.68 6.72 13.24
C ALA A 95 14.82 6.31 14.43
N ASP A 96 13.78 7.09 14.72
CA ASP A 96 12.83 6.86 15.82
C ASP A 96 11.45 6.38 15.34
N ALA A 97 11.31 6.08 14.04
CA ALA A 97 10.09 5.53 13.48
C ALA A 97 9.86 4.08 13.93
N PRO A 98 8.60 3.61 13.98
CA PRO A 98 8.31 2.21 14.29
C PRO A 98 8.89 1.28 13.22
N TYR A 99 9.08 0.03 13.55
CA TYR A 99 9.30 -1.00 12.56
C TYR A 99 7.97 -1.38 11.88
N ILE A 100 8.04 -1.85 10.62
CA ILE A 100 6.84 -2.20 9.85
C ILE A 100 5.95 -3.22 10.55
N ASN A 101 6.54 -4.22 11.23
CA ASN A 101 5.80 -5.25 11.96
C ASN A 101 4.99 -4.71 13.14
N GLU A 102 5.34 -3.57 13.70
CA GLU A 102 4.57 -2.91 14.77
C GLU A 102 3.24 -2.32 14.26
N LYS A 103 3.14 -2.08 12.96
CA LYS A 103 1.97 -1.54 12.27
C LYS A 103 1.27 -2.55 11.34
N ALA A 104 1.79 -3.76 11.24
CA ALA A 104 1.30 -4.80 10.34
C ALA A 104 -0.22 -5.06 10.50
N ALA A 105 -0.69 -5.18 11.75
CA ALA A 105 -2.10 -5.44 12.02
C ALA A 105 -3.02 -4.29 11.60
N GLU A 106 -2.56 -3.04 11.72
CA GLU A 106 -3.31 -1.85 11.30
C GLU A 106 -3.39 -1.76 9.77
N LEU A 107 -2.26 -1.95 9.08
CA LEU A 107 -2.20 -2.02 7.63
C LEU A 107 -3.08 -3.15 7.07
N TYR A 108 -2.94 -4.34 7.63
CA TYR A 108 -3.72 -5.50 7.21
C TYR A 108 -5.23 -5.28 7.41
N ALA A 109 -5.64 -4.63 8.51
CA ALA A 109 -7.04 -4.35 8.78
C ALA A 109 -7.68 -3.40 7.73
N ILE A 110 -6.90 -2.50 7.11
CA ILE A 110 -7.35 -1.64 6.01
C ILE A 110 -7.41 -2.45 4.72
N LEU A 111 -6.30 -3.09 4.35
CA LEU A 111 -6.16 -3.84 3.10
C LEU A 111 -7.17 -4.97 2.97
N SER A 112 -7.39 -5.75 4.04
CA SER A 112 -8.33 -6.88 4.04
C SER A 112 -9.80 -6.50 3.85
N GLN A 113 -10.15 -5.23 3.97
CA GLN A 113 -11.50 -4.70 3.74
C GLN A 113 -11.63 -3.96 2.40
N ALA A 114 -10.51 -3.66 1.75
CA ALA A 114 -10.50 -3.01 0.45
C ALA A 114 -10.99 -3.97 -0.64
N HIS A 115 -11.90 -3.48 -1.49
CA HIS A 115 -12.32 -4.17 -2.71
C HIS A 115 -11.52 -3.68 -3.92
N TRP A 116 -11.16 -2.41 -3.93
CA TRP A 116 -10.37 -1.78 -4.97
C TRP A 116 -9.16 -1.07 -4.36
N ILE A 117 -8.00 -1.35 -4.91
CA ILE A 117 -6.74 -0.70 -4.54
C ILE A 117 -6.23 0.05 -5.76
N ILE A 118 -6.17 1.36 -5.64
CA ILE A 118 -5.70 2.28 -6.67
C ILE A 118 -4.26 2.68 -6.33
N GLY A 119 -3.41 2.76 -7.32
CA GLY A 119 -2.05 3.26 -7.16
C GLY A 119 -1.43 3.72 -8.47
N TYR A 120 -0.28 4.37 -8.39
CA TYR A 120 0.52 4.72 -9.54
C TYR A 120 1.68 3.74 -9.65
N ASN A 121 1.55 2.70 -10.45
CA ASN A 121 2.35 1.47 -10.43
C ASN A 121 2.07 0.61 -9.18
N VAL A 122 0.80 0.40 -8.90
CA VAL A 122 0.28 -0.28 -7.68
C VAL A 122 0.88 -1.67 -7.45
N ASP A 123 1.32 -2.36 -8.48
CA ASP A 123 2.03 -3.64 -8.38
C ASP A 123 3.30 -3.53 -7.53
N PHE A 124 4.02 -2.42 -7.65
CA PHE A 124 5.21 -2.13 -6.86
C PHE A 124 4.88 -2.08 -5.36
N ASP A 125 3.86 -1.33 -4.98
CA ASP A 125 3.46 -1.14 -3.58
C ASP A 125 3.00 -2.45 -2.95
N LEU A 126 2.14 -3.18 -3.64
CA LEU A 126 1.62 -4.46 -3.16
C LEU A 126 2.72 -5.51 -3.03
N ARG A 127 3.71 -5.53 -3.92
CA ARG A 127 4.87 -6.43 -3.80
C ARG A 127 5.74 -6.09 -2.59
N PHE A 128 5.90 -4.82 -2.26
CA PHE A 128 6.62 -4.42 -1.05
C PHE A 128 5.87 -4.79 0.22
N LEU A 129 4.53 -4.69 0.23
CA LEU A 129 3.72 -5.18 1.34
C LEU A 129 3.82 -6.70 1.49
N MET A 130 3.83 -7.44 0.39
CA MET A 130 4.05 -8.89 0.39
C MET A 130 5.47 -9.26 0.85
N GLY A 131 6.49 -8.59 0.35
CA GLY A 131 7.89 -8.79 0.78
C GLY A 131 8.15 -8.43 2.24
N SER A 132 7.26 -7.64 2.84
CA SER A 132 7.27 -7.26 4.26
C SER A 132 6.35 -8.12 5.13
N ASP A 133 5.82 -9.23 4.62
CA ASP A 133 4.91 -10.16 5.31
C ASP A 133 3.61 -9.49 5.82
N ILE A 134 3.15 -8.39 5.19
CA ILE A 134 1.89 -7.72 5.53
C ILE A 134 0.71 -8.43 4.86
N ILE A 135 0.90 -8.85 3.62
CA ILE A 135 -0.06 -9.63 2.85
C ILE A 135 0.61 -10.89 2.32
N THR A 136 -0.17 -11.92 2.08
CA THR A 136 0.28 -13.18 1.47
C THR A 136 0.25 -13.10 -0.06
N ASP A 137 0.92 -14.04 -0.72
CA ASP A 137 0.84 -14.20 -2.19
C ASP A 137 -0.59 -14.49 -2.66
N GLU A 138 -1.39 -15.22 -1.87
CA GLU A 138 -2.80 -15.49 -2.16
C GLU A 138 -3.64 -14.21 -2.12
N GLU A 139 -3.43 -13.37 -1.10
CA GLU A 139 -4.14 -12.09 -0.95
C GLU A 139 -3.72 -11.10 -2.04
N TYR A 140 -2.42 -11.01 -2.35
CA TYR A 140 -1.92 -10.20 -3.46
C TYR A 140 -2.64 -10.55 -4.78
N ASN A 141 -2.78 -11.82 -5.11
CA ASN A 141 -3.45 -12.29 -6.31
C ASN A 141 -4.99 -12.11 -6.27
N ALA A 142 -5.58 -11.91 -5.10
CA ALA A 142 -7.01 -11.72 -4.92
C ALA A 142 -7.47 -10.26 -5.00
N PHE A 143 -6.57 -9.29 -4.83
CA PHE A 143 -6.91 -7.87 -4.90
C PHE A 143 -7.35 -7.45 -6.29
N ARG A 144 -8.33 -6.56 -6.34
CA ARG A 144 -8.68 -5.80 -7.53
C ARG A 144 -7.91 -4.49 -7.51
N THR A 145 -7.17 -4.25 -8.58
CA THR A 145 -6.29 -3.07 -8.66
C THR A 145 -6.63 -2.21 -9.84
N GLU A 146 -6.45 -0.91 -9.67
CA GLU A 146 -6.47 0.11 -10.72
C GLU A 146 -5.10 0.77 -10.78
N ASP A 147 -4.38 0.55 -11.88
CA ASP A 147 -3.07 1.15 -12.09
C ASP A 147 -3.19 2.41 -12.94
N VAL A 148 -3.12 3.55 -12.28
CA VAL A 148 -3.28 4.88 -12.90
C VAL A 148 -2.13 5.20 -13.85
N MET A 149 -0.93 4.63 -13.63
CA MET A 149 0.21 4.80 -14.54
C MET A 149 -0.06 4.20 -15.91
N ILE A 150 -0.63 3.00 -15.93
CA ILE A 150 -0.96 2.27 -17.16
C ILE A 150 -2.08 3.02 -17.91
N GLN A 151 -3.15 3.39 -17.20
CA GLN A 151 -4.27 4.14 -17.79
C GLN A 151 -3.79 5.48 -18.38
N PHE A 152 -2.97 6.22 -17.66
CA PHE A 152 -2.44 7.49 -18.13
C PHE A 152 -1.47 7.33 -19.32
N ALA A 153 -0.71 6.24 -19.38
CA ALA A 153 0.21 6.00 -20.49
C ALA A 153 -0.53 5.93 -21.84
N GLU A 154 -1.72 5.32 -21.89
CA GLU A 154 -2.57 5.26 -23.07
C GLU A 154 -3.08 6.66 -23.47
N ILE A 155 -3.51 7.47 -22.50
CA ILE A 155 -3.99 8.85 -22.71
C ILE A 155 -2.86 9.76 -23.21
N TYR A 156 -1.68 9.66 -22.59
CA TYR A 156 -0.50 10.43 -23.00
C TYR A 156 -0.02 10.08 -24.41
N GLY A 157 -0.19 8.82 -24.83
CA GLY A 157 -0.05 8.37 -26.21
C GLY A 157 1.36 8.25 -26.74
N GLU A 158 2.40 8.28 -25.90
CA GLU A 158 3.80 8.07 -26.33
C GLU A 158 4.08 6.57 -26.52
N TYR A 159 3.91 6.09 -27.77
CA TYR A 159 4.10 4.68 -28.11
C TYR A 159 5.58 4.29 -28.26
N SER A 160 5.99 3.16 -27.68
CA SER A 160 7.30 2.55 -27.84
C SER A 160 7.25 1.38 -28.83
N VAL A 161 7.81 1.57 -30.03
CA VAL A 161 7.93 0.48 -31.01
C VAL A 161 8.75 -0.69 -30.48
N TYR A 162 9.68 -0.46 -29.56
CA TYR A 162 10.54 -1.49 -29.00
C TYR A 162 9.80 -2.38 -28.00
N HIS A 163 8.91 -1.80 -27.18
CA HIS A 163 8.12 -2.52 -26.21
C HIS A 163 6.74 -2.93 -26.74
N GLU A 164 6.36 -2.46 -27.93
CA GLU A 164 5.05 -2.65 -28.55
C GLU A 164 3.88 -2.20 -27.65
N ASP A 165 4.15 -1.15 -26.82
CA ASP A 165 3.21 -0.62 -25.85
C ASP A 165 3.43 0.89 -25.61
N TYR A 166 2.51 1.55 -24.90
CA TYR A 166 2.69 2.93 -24.47
C TYR A 166 3.74 3.05 -23.36
N LYS A 167 4.56 4.11 -23.44
CA LYS A 167 5.56 4.38 -22.42
C LYS A 167 4.91 4.89 -21.15
N TRP A 168 5.24 4.25 -20.05
CA TRP A 168 4.87 4.71 -18.73
C TRP A 168 5.45 6.11 -18.47
N GLN A 169 4.61 6.96 -17.91
CA GLN A 169 4.96 8.32 -17.54
C GLN A 169 5.12 8.41 -16.02
N LYS A 170 5.89 9.39 -15.54
CA LYS A 170 5.98 9.65 -14.10
C LYS A 170 4.67 10.25 -13.58
N LEU A 171 4.35 10.03 -12.30
CA LEU A 171 3.21 10.67 -11.64
C LEU A 171 3.26 12.19 -11.74
N THR A 172 4.46 12.80 -11.60
CA THR A 172 4.64 14.24 -11.78
C THR A 172 4.30 14.72 -13.19
N THR A 173 4.49 13.88 -14.21
CA THR A 173 4.07 14.18 -15.59
C THR A 173 2.55 14.13 -15.73
N ALA A 174 1.92 13.09 -15.16
CA ALA A 174 0.45 12.94 -15.17
C ALA A 174 -0.22 14.07 -14.38
N ALA A 175 0.28 14.38 -13.21
CA ALA A 175 -0.17 15.49 -12.38
C ALA A 175 -0.09 16.84 -13.12
N ALA A 176 1.04 17.11 -13.79
CA ALA A 176 1.23 18.33 -14.58
C ALA A 176 0.32 18.39 -15.81
N TYR A 177 0.03 17.24 -16.45
CA TYR A 177 -0.87 17.15 -17.60
C TYR A 177 -2.28 17.60 -17.26
N TYR A 178 -2.72 17.32 -16.03
CA TYR A 178 -4.04 17.70 -15.53
C TYR A 178 -4.03 18.94 -14.63
N ASP A 179 -2.95 19.72 -14.61
CA ASP A 179 -2.80 20.94 -13.80
C ASP A 179 -2.98 20.72 -12.29
N TYR A 180 -2.47 19.60 -11.76
CA TYR A 180 -2.48 19.34 -10.32
C TYR A 180 -1.57 20.30 -9.56
N ASP A 181 -2.11 20.95 -8.53
CA ASP A 181 -1.35 21.85 -7.66
C ASP A 181 -0.81 21.10 -6.43
N TRP A 182 0.46 20.76 -6.43
CA TRP A 182 1.13 20.10 -5.31
C TRP A 182 1.09 20.91 -4.00
N ASN A 183 0.90 22.22 -4.06
CA ASN A 183 0.89 23.08 -2.86
C ASN A 183 -0.41 22.99 -2.07
N VAL A 184 -1.49 22.44 -2.63
CA VAL A 184 -2.82 22.38 -2.00
C VAL A 184 -2.79 21.70 -0.63
N LYS A 185 -1.94 20.70 -0.44
CA LYS A 185 -1.81 19.95 0.82
C LYS A 185 -0.55 20.33 1.61
N GLY A 186 0.33 21.18 1.05
CA GLY A 186 1.57 21.59 1.72
C GLY A 186 2.60 20.47 1.87
N ILE A 187 2.49 19.42 1.05
CA ILE A 187 3.39 18.26 1.02
C ILE A 187 4.00 18.20 -0.38
N GLU A 188 5.31 17.95 -0.47
CA GLU A 188 6.02 17.89 -1.74
C GLU A 188 5.90 16.50 -2.38
N ALA A 189 6.07 16.41 -3.71
CA ALA A 189 6.16 15.16 -4.45
C ALA A 189 7.29 14.25 -3.89
N HIS A 190 7.18 12.94 -4.11
CA HIS A 190 8.05 11.93 -3.51
C HIS A 190 7.91 11.84 -1.97
N ASN A 191 6.71 12.09 -1.50
CA ASN A 191 6.20 11.69 -0.21
C ASN A 191 4.95 10.85 -0.47
N SER A 192 4.90 9.63 0.04
CA SER A 192 3.83 8.69 -0.33
C SER A 192 2.41 9.24 -0.09
N LEU A 193 2.23 10.09 0.92
CA LEU A 193 0.92 10.72 1.14
C LEU A 193 0.58 11.75 0.05
N ALA A 194 1.55 12.56 -0.38
CA ALA A 194 1.36 13.51 -1.48
C ALA A 194 1.08 12.78 -2.80
N ASP A 195 1.80 11.67 -3.02
CA ASP A 195 1.67 10.86 -4.22
C ASP A 195 0.32 10.11 -4.26
N CYS A 196 -0.22 9.66 -3.10
CA CYS A 196 -1.61 9.20 -2.99
C CYS A 196 -2.63 10.27 -3.44
N PHE A 197 -2.50 11.51 -2.99
CA PHE A 197 -3.41 12.59 -3.39
C PHE A 197 -3.31 12.93 -4.87
N ALA A 198 -2.09 12.97 -5.43
CA ALA A 198 -1.87 13.21 -6.85
C ALA A 198 -2.44 12.05 -7.69
N THR A 199 -2.25 10.82 -7.28
CA THR A 199 -2.79 9.63 -7.92
C THR A 199 -4.32 9.65 -7.95
N LEU A 200 -4.96 9.93 -6.81
CA LEU A 200 -6.41 10.06 -6.72
C LEU A 200 -6.95 11.16 -7.65
N PHE A 201 -6.27 12.31 -7.69
CA PHE A 201 -6.65 13.41 -8.57
C PHE A 201 -6.55 13.01 -10.05
N VAL A 202 -5.43 12.40 -10.47
CA VAL A 202 -5.24 11.93 -11.84
C VAL A 202 -6.29 10.86 -12.20
N TYR A 203 -6.56 9.92 -11.31
CA TYR A 203 -7.59 8.90 -11.48
C TYR A 203 -8.97 9.51 -11.74
N HIS A 204 -9.39 10.48 -10.93
CA HIS A 204 -10.66 11.18 -11.13
C HIS A 204 -10.72 11.96 -12.47
N LYS A 205 -9.58 12.51 -12.93
CA LYS A 205 -9.51 13.16 -14.25
C LYS A 205 -9.72 12.17 -15.38
N ILE A 206 -9.04 11.03 -15.32
CA ILE A 206 -9.19 9.95 -16.30
C ILE A 206 -10.65 9.52 -16.41
N LEU A 207 -11.29 9.21 -15.26
CA LEU A 207 -12.70 8.80 -15.24
C LEU A 207 -13.67 9.87 -15.76
N SER A 208 -13.29 11.15 -15.72
CA SER A 208 -14.12 12.24 -16.21
C SER A 208 -14.01 12.49 -17.72
N GLU A 209 -13.05 11.86 -18.40
CA GLU A 209 -12.83 11.93 -19.84
C GLU A 209 -13.50 10.75 -20.60
N GLU A 210 -13.91 9.70 -19.90
CA GLU A 210 -14.70 8.58 -20.44
C GLU A 210 -16.19 8.93 -20.55
#